data_73b1b8301b938312d42c69cc0c5f5fbe
#
_entry.id   73b1b8301b938312d42c69cc0c5f5fbe
#
_cell.length_a   1.000
_cell.length_b   1.000
_cell.length_c   1.000
_cell.angle_alpha   90.00
_cell.angle_beta   90.00
_cell.angle_gamma   90.00
#
_symmetry.space_group_name_H-M   'P 1'
#
loop_
_entity.id
_entity.type
_entity.pdbx_description
1 polymer ?
#
loop_
_entity_poly.entity_id
_entity_poly.type
_entity_poly.pdbx_seq_one_letter_code
_entity_poly.pdbx_strand_id
1 'polypeptide(L)'
;MTAMVEVQGVHKLFGDLHVLKGIDLTVQRGEVTVLLGPSGSGKSTLIRCINELEQISSGRLFVDGELIGLREKNGVLHRLSDKEIAHQRSKIGMVFQRFNLFPHMTALENVIEAQRQVLKRSKGAAEARAREELVKVGLADRMDHYPAQLSGGQQQRVAMARALAMDPQLMLFDEPTSALDPELVGEVLNVMKDLADSGMTMIVVTHEVGFAREVADQVVFMDDGVIVERGTAAEVIDNPQQDRTKDFFAKVL
;
A
#
# COMPACT_ATOMS: atom_id res chain seq x y z
N MET A 1 -17.16 13.20 6.05
CA MET A 1 -15.73 12.97 5.77
C MET A 1 -15.61 12.61 4.30
N THR A 2 -14.56 13.03 3.60
CA THR A 2 -14.41 12.74 2.17
C THR A 2 -13.61 11.44 2.05
N ALA A 3 -14.14 10.45 1.31
CA ALA A 3 -13.44 9.21 1.07
C ALA A 3 -12.12 9.45 0.32
N MET A 4 -11.03 8.79 0.75
CA MET A 4 -9.76 8.76 0.04
C MET A 4 -9.77 7.69 -1.06
N VAL A 5 -10.33 6.52 -0.77
CA VAL A 5 -10.48 5.43 -1.74
C VAL A 5 -11.92 4.95 -1.74
N GLU A 6 -12.50 4.82 -2.94
CA GLU A 6 -13.80 4.19 -3.16
C GLU A 6 -13.67 3.10 -4.21
N VAL A 7 -13.98 1.87 -3.84
CA VAL A 7 -14.02 0.70 -4.71
C VAL A 7 -15.48 0.30 -4.85
N GLN A 8 -15.99 0.30 -6.08
CA GLN A 8 -17.43 0.11 -6.37
C GLN A 8 -17.61 -1.07 -7.33
N GLY A 9 -18.06 -2.21 -6.81
CA GLY A 9 -18.32 -3.43 -7.56
C GLY A 9 -17.14 -3.88 -8.42
N VAL A 10 -15.90 -3.82 -7.89
CA VAL A 10 -14.70 -4.08 -8.68
C VAL A 10 -14.50 -5.57 -8.90
N HIS A 11 -14.36 -5.93 -10.17
CA HIS A 11 -14.00 -7.28 -10.62
C HIS A 11 -12.61 -7.26 -11.28
N LYS A 12 -11.83 -8.34 -11.07
CA LYS A 12 -10.57 -8.57 -11.77
C LYS A 12 -10.49 -10.00 -12.24
N LEU A 13 -10.28 -10.17 -13.54
CA LEU A 13 -10.02 -11.46 -14.18
C LEU A 13 -8.61 -11.48 -14.77
N PHE A 14 -7.94 -12.62 -14.65
CA PHE A 14 -6.71 -12.97 -15.39
C PHE A 14 -7.03 -14.17 -16.29
N GLY A 15 -7.32 -13.91 -17.56
CA GLY A 15 -7.94 -14.92 -18.42
C GLY A 15 -9.27 -15.39 -17.82
N ASP A 16 -9.40 -16.69 -17.57
CA ASP A 16 -10.60 -17.29 -16.98
C ASP A 16 -10.61 -17.24 -15.44
N LEU A 17 -9.49 -16.87 -14.81
CA LEU A 17 -9.40 -16.82 -13.36
C LEU A 17 -10.00 -15.51 -12.81
N HIS A 18 -11.12 -15.62 -12.09
CA HIS A 18 -11.82 -14.51 -11.46
C HIS A 18 -11.27 -14.27 -10.04
N VAL A 19 -10.38 -13.28 -9.89
CA VAL A 19 -9.62 -13.01 -8.66
C VAL A 19 -10.32 -12.04 -7.73
N LEU A 20 -10.94 -10.97 -8.25
CA LEU A 20 -11.78 -10.06 -7.46
C LEU A 20 -13.22 -10.18 -7.96
N LYS A 21 -14.16 -10.41 -7.05
CA LYS A 21 -15.52 -10.83 -7.37
C LYS A 21 -16.57 -9.83 -6.85
N GLY A 22 -16.47 -8.57 -7.29
CA GLY A 22 -17.41 -7.51 -6.87
C GLY A 22 -17.02 -6.91 -5.53
N ILE A 23 -15.83 -6.32 -5.46
CA ILE A 23 -15.35 -5.68 -4.23
C ILE A 23 -15.95 -4.29 -4.07
N ASP A 24 -16.54 -4.05 -2.88
CA ASP A 24 -17.00 -2.74 -2.41
C ASP A 24 -16.25 -2.37 -1.15
N LEU A 25 -15.43 -1.31 -1.20
CA LEU A 25 -14.62 -0.82 -0.09
C LEU A 25 -14.55 0.70 -0.11
N THR A 26 -14.66 1.31 1.07
CA THR A 26 -14.44 2.74 1.27
C THR A 26 -13.38 2.92 2.35
N VAL A 27 -12.39 3.77 2.09
CA VAL A 27 -11.34 4.17 3.04
C VAL A 27 -11.42 5.68 3.19
N GLN A 28 -11.54 6.17 4.43
CA GLN A 28 -11.61 7.59 4.71
C GLN A 28 -10.21 8.22 4.70
N ARG A 29 -10.14 9.53 4.54
CA ARG A 29 -8.88 10.27 4.64
C ARG A 29 -8.34 10.19 6.08
N GLY A 30 -7.05 9.85 6.23
CA GLY A 30 -6.38 9.64 7.51
C GLY A 30 -6.66 8.27 8.15
N GLU A 31 -7.45 7.40 7.49
CA GLU A 31 -7.78 6.07 7.99
C GLU A 31 -6.69 5.04 7.64
N VAL A 32 -6.41 4.14 8.56
CA VAL A 32 -5.60 2.94 8.35
C VAL A 32 -6.52 1.74 8.16
N THR A 33 -6.61 1.26 6.91
CA THR A 33 -7.36 0.03 6.58
C THR A 33 -6.38 -1.14 6.42
N VAL A 34 -6.59 -2.21 7.20
CA VAL A 34 -5.77 -3.43 7.12
C VAL A 34 -6.55 -4.55 6.44
N LEU A 35 -5.95 -5.14 5.39
CA LEU A 35 -6.51 -6.26 4.64
C LEU A 35 -5.89 -7.56 5.16
N LEU A 36 -6.71 -8.44 5.74
CA LEU A 36 -6.34 -9.76 6.25
C LEU A 36 -7.01 -10.87 5.43
N GLY A 37 -6.47 -12.08 5.50
CA GLY A 37 -7.04 -13.27 4.86
C GLY A 37 -5.98 -14.21 4.29
N PRO A 38 -6.37 -15.40 3.82
CA PRO A 38 -5.46 -16.40 3.30
C PRO A 38 -4.71 -15.93 2.05
N SER A 39 -3.59 -16.58 1.75
CA SER A 39 -2.86 -16.37 0.49
C SER A 39 -3.77 -16.69 -0.70
N GLY A 40 -3.69 -15.88 -1.75
CA GLY A 40 -4.56 -16.04 -2.93
C GLY A 40 -5.97 -15.45 -2.81
N SER A 41 -6.36 -14.83 -1.68
CA SER A 41 -7.69 -14.22 -1.52
C SER A 41 -7.92 -12.93 -2.32
N GLY A 42 -6.91 -12.42 -3.02
CA GLY A 42 -7.03 -11.22 -3.86
C GLY A 42 -6.53 -9.91 -3.26
N LYS A 43 -6.03 -9.88 -2.01
CA LYS A 43 -5.57 -8.66 -1.30
C LYS A 43 -4.54 -7.85 -2.08
N SER A 44 -3.43 -8.49 -2.48
CA SER A 44 -2.37 -7.83 -3.28
C SER A 44 -2.89 -7.39 -4.64
N THR A 45 -3.81 -8.15 -5.25
CA THR A 45 -4.45 -7.76 -6.51
C THR A 45 -5.28 -6.49 -6.33
N LEU A 46 -6.05 -6.39 -5.23
CA LEU A 46 -6.86 -5.21 -4.94
C LEU A 46 -6.00 -3.95 -4.82
N ILE A 47 -4.94 -3.97 -4.00
CA ILE A 47 -4.09 -2.78 -3.85
C ILE A 47 -3.30 -2.44 -5.13
N ARG A 48 -2.96 -3.43 -5.96
CA ARG A 48 -2.36 -3.20 -7.29
C ARG A 48 -3.36 -2.59 -8.27
N CYS A 49 -4.66 -2.90 -8.14
CA CYS A 49 -5.69 -2.19 -8.89
C CYS A 49 -5.83 -0.74 -8.44
N ILE A 50 -5.74 -0.45 -7.13
CA ILE A 50 -5.80 0.91 -6.59
C ILE A 50 -4.67 1.79 -7.16
N ASN A 51 -3.49 1.23 -7.36
CA ASN A 51 -2.34 1.92 -7.96
C ASN A 51 -2.23 1.74 -9.47
N GLU A 52 -3.26 1.23 -10.16
CA GLU A 52 -3.27 0.95 -11.61
C GLU A 52 -2.03 0.14 -12.10
N LEU A 53 -1.42 -0.66 -11.22
CA LEU A 53 -0.44 -1.69 -11.62
C LEU A 53 -1.14 -2.89 -12.23
N GLU A 54 -2.39 -3.13 -11.81
CA GLU A 54 -3.32 -4.07 -12.41
C GLU A 54 -4.59 -3.33 -12.82
N GLN A 55 -5.03 -3.53 -14.04
CA GLN A 55 -6.25 -2.92 -14.54
C GLN A 55 -7.47 -3.71 -14.07
N ILE A 56 -8.49 -3.05 -13.55
CA ILE A 56 -9.77 -3.71 -13.22
C ILE A 56 -10.47 -4.22 -14.48
N SER A 57 -11.23 -5.29 -14.37
CA SER A 57 -12.02 -5.85 -15.49
C SER A 57 -13.40 -5.20 -15.61
N SER A 58 -14.00 -4.81 -14.47
CA SER A 58 -15.24 -4.05 -14.39
C SER A 58 -15.39 -3.39 -13.02
N GLY A 59 -16.40 -2.53 -12.86
CA GLY A 59 -16.58 -1.71 -11.67
C GLY A 59 -15.96 -0.32 -11.82
N ARG A 60 -15.82 0.38 -10.69
CA ARG A 60 -15.20 1.70 -10.62
C ARG A 60 -14.29 1.78 -9.41
N LEU A 61 -13.17 2.50 -9.54
CA LEU A 61 -12.22 2.72 -8.47
C LEU A 61 -11.82 4.19 -8.48
N PHE A 62 -12.00 4.87 -7.33
CA PHE A 62 -11.65 6.26 -7.16
C PHE A 62 -10.60 6.41 -6.07
N VAL A 63 -9.64 7.33 -6.29
CA VAL A 63 -8.70 7.81 -5.29
C VAL A 63 -8.76 9.33 -5.27
N ASP A 64 -9.02 9.91 -4.09
CA ASP A 64 -9.23 11.35 -3.91
C ASP A 64 -10.27 11.94 -4.89
N GLY A 65 -11.35 11.18 -5.16
CA GLY A 65 -12.41 11.55 -6.11
C GLY A 65 -12.03 11.41 -7.59
N GLU A 66 -10.79 11.05 -7.93
CA GLU A 66 -10.36 10.80 -9.30
C GLU A 66 -10.61 9.34 -9.68
N LEU A 67 -11.29 9.08 -10.81
CA LEU A 67 -11.48 7.75 -11.36
C LEU A 67 -10.13 7.21 -11.88
N ILE A 68 -9.66 6.10 -11.32
CA ILE A 68 -8.34 5.54 -11.59
C ILE A 68 -8.32 4.80 -12.92
N GLY A 69 -7.30 5.11 -13.74
CA GLY A 69 -7.04 4.48 -15.04
C GLY A 69 -8.06 4.80 -16.14
N LEU A 70 -9.19 5.41 -15.78
CA LEU A 70 -10.32 5.63 -16.66
C LEU A 70 -10.80 7.08 -16.60
N ARG A 71 -11.50 7.51 -17.64
CA ARG A 71 -12.26 8.76 -17.66
C ARG A 71 -13.63 8.48 -18.29
N GLU A 72 -14.68 9.06 -17.71
CA GLU A 72 -16.02 9.00 -18.26
C GLU A 72 -16.26 10.18 -19.23
N LYS A 73 -16.73 9.88 -20.43
CA LYS A 73 -17.15 10.86 -21.43
C LYS A 73 -18.44 10.40 -22.10
N ASN A 74 -19.50 11.21 -21.97
CA ASN A 74 -20.84 10.89 -22.52
C ASN A 74 -21.37 9.52 -22.05
N GLY A 75 -21.15 9.13 -20.79
CA GLY A 75 -21.57 7.85 -20.21
C GLY A 75 -20.73 6.65 -20.65
N VAL A 76 -19.64 6.86 -21.39
CA VAL A 76 -18.71 5.81 -21.82
C VAL A 76 -17.37 5.96 -21.11
N LEU A 77 -16.85 4.85 -20.57
CA LEU A 77 -15.54 4.81 -19.93
C LEU A 77 -14.44 4.64 -20.99
N HIS A 78 -13.46 5.52 -20.94
CA HIS A 78 -12.29 5.51 -21.81
C HIS A 78 -11.04 5.35 -20.95
N ARG A 79 -10.10 4.52 -21.40
CA ARG A 79 -8.80 4.40 -20.74
C ARG A 79 -8.02 5.72 -20.83
N LEU A 80 -7.37 6.10 -19.73
CA LEU A 80 -6.42 7.20 -19.69
C LEU A 80 -5.15 6.84 -20.47
N SER A 81 -4.43 7.85 -20.94
CA SER A 81 -3.09 7.68 -21.48
C SER A 81 -2.09 7.28 -20.38
N ASP A 82 -0.99 6.62 -20.78
CA ASP A 82 0.06 6.21 -19.83
C ASP A 82 0.64 7.39 -19.04
N LYS A 83 0.69 8.59 -19.64
CA LYS A 83 1.12 9.81 -18.95
C LYS A 83 0.14 10.25 -17.86
N GLU A 84 -1.17 10.16 -18.12
CA GLU A 84 -2.21 10.49 -17.13
C GLU A 84 -2.21 9.44 -16.00
N ILE A 85 -2.07 8.16 -16.33
CA ILE A 85 -1.94 7.08 -15.35
C ILE A 85 -0.69 7.28 -14.49
N ALA A 86 0.46 7.61 -15.10
CA ALA A 86 1.68 7.90 -14.35
C ALA A 86 1.51 9.11 -13.41
N HIS A 87 0.72 10.11 -13.79
CA HIS A 87 0.38 11.24 -12.92
C HIS A 87 -0.49 10.80 -11.74
N GLN A 88 -1.52 9.97 -11.96
CA GLN A 88 -2.32 9.41 -10.85
C GLN A 88 -1.47 8.59 -9.89
N ARG A 89 -0.60 7.69 -10.42
CA ARG A 89 0.34 6.90 -9.61
C ARG A 89 1.29 7.74 -8.76
N SER A 90 1.70 8.91 -9.25
CA SER A 90 2.64 9.76 -8.50
C SER A 90 2.08 10.29 -7.18
N LYS A 91 0.75 10.27 -7.01
CA LYS A 91 0.04 10.67 -5.79
C LYS A 91 -0.14 9.50 -4.80
N ILE A 92 0.18 8.27 -5.20
CA ILE A 92 -0.01 7.05 -4.44
C ILE A 92 1.35 6.41 -4.19
N GLY A 93 1.78 6.36 -2.93
CA GLY A 93 2.98 5.62 -2.54
C GLY A 93 2.69 4.12 -2.47
N MET A 94 3.63 3.29 -2.89
CA MET A 94 3.51 1.85 -2.75
C MET A 94 4.82 1.22 -2.28
N VAL A 95 4.71 0.39 -1.25
CA VAL A 95 5.78 -0.41 -0.68
C VAL A 95 5.46 -1.88 -0.91
N PHE A 96 6.38 -2.58 -1.57
CA PHE A 96 6.21 -3.96 -2.00
C PHE A 96 6.83 -4.95 -1.01
N GLN A 97 6.41 -6.19 -1.07
CA GLN A 97 6.99 -7.33 -0.35
C GLN A 97 8.50 -7.47 -0.62
N ARG A 98 8.91 -7.35 -1.88
CA ARG A 98 10.31 -7.20 -2.28
C ARG A 98 10.65 -5.73 -2.33
N PHE A 99 11.78 -5.34 -1.81
CA PHE A 99 12.18 -3.94 -1.61
C PHE A 99 12.24 -3.12 -2.90
N ASN A 100 12.53 -3.78 -4.04
CA ASN A 100 12.60 -3.21 -5.39
C ASN A 100 13.49 -1.96 -5.47
N LEU A 101 14.61 -1.96 -4.73
CA LEU A 101 15.61 -0.92 -4.80
C LEU A 101 16.47 -1.10 -6.05
N PHE A 102 16.93 0.02 -6.61
CA PHE A 102 17.92 0.02 -7.68
C PHE A 102 19.29 -0.40 -7.11
N PRO A 103 19.83 -1.57 -7.48
CA PRO A 103 21.02 -2.13 -6.82
C PRO A 103 22.31 -1.34 -7.08
N HIS A 104 22.32 -0.55 -8.15
CA HIS A 104 23.46 0.29 -8.59
C HIS A 104 23.40 1.73 -8.02
N MET A 105 22.40 2.03 -7.21
CA MET A 105 22.18 3.32 -6.54
C MET A 105 22.32 3.16 -5.04
N THR A 106 22.85 4.17 -4.36
CA THR A 106 22.85 4.26 -2.90
C THR A 106 21.42 4.42 -2.35
N ALA A 107 21.24 4.32 -1.03
CA ALA A 107 19.95 4.59 -0.38
C ALA A 107 19.44 6.00 -0.72
N LEU A 108 20.31 7.01 -0.63
CA LEU A 108 19.97 8.39 -0.95
C LEU A 108 19.55 8.54 -2.43
N GLU A 109 20.33 7.97 -3.36
CA GLU A 109 20.01 8.04 -4.79
C GLU A 109 18.71 7.34 -5.15
N ASN A 110 18.39 6.19 -4.51
CA ASN A 110 17.11 5.51 -4.66
C ASN A 110 15.93 6.40 -4.28
N VAL A 111 16.07 7.23 -3.24
CA VAL A 111 15.02 8.14 -2.79
C VAL A 111 14.94 9.41 -3.66
N ILE A 112 16.03 9.86 -4.23
CA ILE A 112 16.10 11.06 -5.10
C ILE A 112 15.48 10.79 -6.48
N GLU A 113 15.66 9.61 -7.04
CA GLU A 113 15.45 9.33 -8.47
C GLU A 113 14.04 9.68 -8.93
N ALA A 114 13.02 9.14 -8.27
CA ALA A 114 11.63 9.40 -8.67
C ALA A 114 11.22 10.87 -8.53
N GLN A 115 11.73 11.57 -7.52
CA GLN A 115 11.46 12.99 -7.32
C GLN A 115 11.97 13.83 -8.51
N ARG A 116 13.12 13.47 -9.05
CA ARG A 116 13.73 14.17 -10.20
C ARG A 116 13.04 13.79 -11.52
N GLN A 117 12.80 12.51 -11.74
CA GLN A 117 12.27 12.03 -13.01
C GLN A 117 10.77 12.35 -13.17
N VAL A 118 9.99 12.21 -12.10
CA VAL A 118 8.52 12.35 -12.14
C VAL A 118 8.09 13.75 -11.72
N LEU A 119 8.51 14.22 -10.53
CA LEU A 119 8.09 15.51 -10.00
C LEU A 119 8.91 16.69 -10.53
N LYS A 120 9.99 16.41 -11.30
CA LYS A 120 10.88 17.44 -11.86
C LYS A 120 11.50 18.38 -10.81
N ARG A 121 11.64 17.90 -9.56
CA ARG A 121 12.31 18.67 -8.50
C ARG A 121 13.75 18.99 -8.87
N SER A 122 14.24 20.15 -8.44
CA SER A 122 15.66 20.48 -8.57
C SER A 122 16.53 19.49 -7.79
N LYS A 123 17.80 19.33 -8.17
CA LYS A 123 18.73 18.41 -7.49
C LYS A 123 18.79 18.68 -5.99
N GLY A 124 18.97 19.94 -5.60
CA GLY A 124 19.06 20.32 -4.18
C GLY A 124 17.78 20.06 -3.39
N ALA A 125 16.60 20.37 -3.97
CA ALA A 125 15.31 20.11 -3.31
C ALA A 125 15.02 18.61 -3.17
N ALA A 126 15.35 17.80 -4.19
CA ALA A 126 15.16 16.36 -4.13
C ALA A 126 16.11 15.71 -3.11
N GLU A 127 17.37 16.18 -3.04
CA GLU A 127 18.34 15.69 -2.06
C GLU A 127 17.94 16.06 -0.62
N ALA A 128 17.55 17.30 -0.38
CA ALA A 128 17.09 17.75 0.94
C ALA A 128 15.91 16.89 1.42
N ARG A 129 14.89 16.71 0.58
CA ARG A 129 13.72 15.88 0.89
C ARG A 129 14.10 14.41 1.14
N ALA A 130 14.99 13.86 0.31
CA ALA A 130 15.44 12.47 0.47
C ALA A 130 16.17 12.26 1.80
N ARG A 131 17.01 13.19 2.22
CA ARG A 131 17.70 13.14 3.52
C ARG A 131 16.70 13.21 4.68
N GLU A 132 15.71 14.09 4.61
CA GLU A 132 14.64 14.19 5.61
C GLU A 132 13.90 12.84 5.77
N GLU A 133 13.48 12.22 4.65
CA GLU A 133 12.76 10.96 4.72
C GLU A 133 13.63 9.80 5.21
N LEU A 134 14.91 9.74 4.84
CA LEU A 134 15.84 8.74 5.36
C LEU A 134 16.10 8.91 6.86
N VAL A 135 16.14 10.14 7.37
CA VAL A 135 16.22 10.42 8.82
C VAL A 135 14.97 9.92 9.54
N LYS A 136 13.76 10.22 9.02
CA LYS A 136 12.48 9.78 9.61
C LYS A 136 12.38 8.26 9.73
N VAL A 137 12.91 7.52 8.76
CA VAL A 137 12.92 6.04 8.82
C VAL A 137 14.15 5.48 9.55
N GLY A 138 14.93 6.32 10.26
CA GLY A 138 16.08 5.90 11.09
C GLY A 138 17.29 5.42 10.28
N LEU A 139 17.56 6.01 9.11
CA LEU A 139 18.66 5.64 8.22
C LEU A 139 19.63 6.80 7.94
N ALA A 140 19.77 7.74 8.89
CA ALA A 140 20.65 8.90 8.75
C ALA A 140 22.12 8.52 8.46
N ASP A 141 22.61 7.43 9.03
CA ASP A 141 23.98 6.92 8.91
C ASP A 141 24.16 5.90 7.77
N ARG A 142 23.13 5.64 6.98
CA ARG A 142 23.10 4.64 5.90
C ARG A 142 22.84 5.22 4.51
N MET A 143 22.83 6.54 4.36
CA MET A 143 22.45 7.22 3.12
C MET A 143 23.32 6.86 1.93
N ASP A 144 24.62 6.65 2.17
CA ASP A 144 25.62 6.35 1.13
C ASP A 144 25.83 4.84 0.90
N HIS A 145 25.03 3.97 1.57
CA HIS A 145 25.14 2.53 1.41
C HIS A 145 24.32 2.05 0.20
N TYR A 146 24.86 1.07 -0.51
CA TYR A 146 24.16 0.36 -1.57
C TYR A 146 23.24 -0.71 -0.97
N PRO A 147 22.17 -1.14 -1.68
CA PRO A 147 21.24 -2.16 -1.19
C PRO A 147 21.93 -3.44 -0.66
N ALA A 148 22.98 -3.91 -1.32
CA ALA A 148 23.74 -5.09 -0.89
C ALA A 148 24.47 -4.93 0.46
N GLN A 149 24.58 -3.70 0.97
CA GLN A 149 25.24 -3.37 2.24
C GLN A 149 24.21 -3.12 3.36
N LEU A 150 22.92 -3.25 3.05
CA LEU A 150 21.80 -2.99 3.96
C LEU A 150 21.11 -4.30 4.36
N SER A 151 20.68 -4.40 5.62
CA SER A 151 19.79 -5.50 6.04
C SER A 151 18.44 -5.42 5.32
N GLY A 152 17.66 -6.50 5.32
CA GLY A 152 16.31 -6.53 4.75
C GLY A 152 15.41 -5.43 5.31
N GLY A 153 15.40 -5.23 6.64
CA GLY A 153 14.64 -4.18 7.29
C GLY A 153 15.12 -2.77 6.90
N GLN A 154 16.44 -2.56 6.73
CA GLN A 154 16.98 -1.29 6.23
C GLN A 154 16.57 -1.04 4.78
N GLN A 155 16.62 -2.06 3.90
CA GLN A 155 16.17 -1.93 2.53
C GLN A 155 14.68 -1.59 2.44
N GLN A 156 13.85 -2.19 3.28
CA GLN A 156 12.43 -1.90 3.34
C GLN A 156 12.17 -0.45 3.79
N ARG A 157 12.91 0.02 4.80
CA ARG A 157 12.81 1.42 5.24
C ARG A 157 13.30 2.41 4.17
N VAL A 158 14.30 2.08 3.36
CA VAL A 158 14.66 2.88 2.16
C VAL A 158 13.51 2.91 1.16
N ALA A 159 12.82 1.77 0.92
CA ALA A 159 11.66 1.72 0.03
C ALA A 159 10.50 2.58 0.54
N MET A 160 10.27 2.63 1.86
CA MET A 160 9.30 3.54 2.48
C MET A 160 9.70 5.01 2.27
N ALA A 161 10.96 5.37 2.59
CA ALA A 161 11.46 6.74 2.38
C ALA A 161 11.33 7.17 0.91
N ARG A 162 11.58 6.27 -0.04
CA ARG A 162 11.40 6.52 -1.47
C ARG A 162 9.96 6.83 -1.84
N ALA A 163 9.00 6.10 -1.26
CA ALA A 163 7.58 6.35 -1.49
C ALA A 163 7.13 7.67 -0.85
N LEU A 164 7.54 7.94 0.40
CA LEU A 164 7.19 9.15 1.16
C LEU A 164 7.77 10.42 0.55
N ALA A 165 8.96 10.34 -0.06
CA ALA A 165 9.60 11.48 -0.73
C ALA A 165 8.83 12.01 -1.94
N MET A 166 7.84 11.26 -2.44
CA MET A 166 6.93 11.68 -3.51
C MET A 166 5.75 12.53 -3.00
N ASP A 167 5.63 12.78 -1.69
CA ASP A 167 4.50 13.43 -1.00
C ASP A 167 3.16 12.79 -1.33
N PRO A 168 3.02 11.47 -1.13
CA PRO A 168 1.81 10.74 -1.49
C PRO A 168 0.63 11.13 -0.59
N GLN A 169 -0.58 11.06 -1.15
CA GLN A 169 -1.84 11.25 -0.41
C GLN A 169 -2.35 9.94 0.20
N LEU A 170 -1.90 8.80 -0.32
CA LEU A 170 -2.25 7.43 0.08
C LEU A 170 -0.99 6.57 0.05
N MET A 171 -0.80 5.76 1.08
CA MET A 171 0.26 4.74 1.12
C MET A 171 -0.34 3.34 1.03
N LEU A 172 0.17 2.52 0.13
CA LEU A 172 -0.19 1.12 -0.05
C LEU A 172 0.99 0.24 0.37
N PHE A 173 0.72 -0.76 1.21
CA PHE A 173 1.72 -1.71 1.68
C PHE A 173 1.31 -3.14 1.28
N ASP A 174 2.11 -3.80 0.43
CA ASP A 174 1.91 -5.18 -0.02
C ASP A 174 2.85 -6.12 0.74
N GLU A 175 2.39 -6.64 1.90
CA GLU A 175 3.14 -7.55 2.77
C GLU A 175 4.56 -7.05 3.10
N PRO A 176 4.72 -5.85 3.68
CA PRO A 176 6.02 -5.18 3.81
C PRO A 176 7.02 -5.91 4.72
N THR A 177 6.58 -6.89 5.52
CA THR A 177 7.40 -7.64 6.49
C THR A 177 7.68 -9.07 6.07
N SER A 178 6.96 -9.63 5.09
CA SER A 178 6.99 -11.07 4.78
C SER A 178 8.32 -11.59 4.21
N ALA A 179 9.19 -10.70 3.72
CA ALA A 179 10.53 -11.03 3.23
C ALA A 179 11.64 -10.75 4.26
N LEU A 180 11.29 -10.47 5.53
CA LEU A 180 12.22 -10.10 6.58
C LEU A 180 12.40 -11.23 7.59
N ASP A 181 13.59 -11.26 8.20
CA ASP A 181 13.83 -12.06 9.40
C ASP A 181 12.96 -11.53 10.55
N PRO A 182 12.41 -12.41 11.43
CA PRO A 182 11.50 -11.98 12.50
C PRO A 182 12.04 -10.88 13.42
N GLU A 183 13.35 -10.85 13.65
CA GLU A 183 14.00 -9.83 14.48
C GLU A 183 14.00 -8.42 13.85
N LEU A 184 13.84 -8.33 12.52
CA LEU A 184 13.81 -7.07 11.77
C LEU A 184 12.40 -6.52 11.52
N VAL A 185 11.37 -7.33 11.75
CA VAL A 185 9.96 -6.97 11.52
C VAL A 185 9.56 -5.75 12.36
N GLY A 186 9.94 -5.73 13.65
CA GLY A 186 9.59 -4.66 14.57
C GLY A 186 10.05 -3.27 14.13
N GLU A 187 11.25 -3.15 13.52
CA GLU A 187 11.77 -1.87 13.02
C GLU A 187 10.90 -1.29 11.89
N VAL A 188 10.40 -2.15 11.00
CA VAL A 188 9.54 -1.76 9.88
C VAL A 188 8.15 -1.39 10.37
N LEU A 189 7.57 -2.19 11.29
CA LEU A 189 6.26 -1.93 11.88
C LEU A 189 6.24 -0.62 12.68
N ASN A 190 7.33 -0.28 13.38
CA ASN A 190 7.43 0.98 14.10
C ASN A 190 7.34 2.19 13.16
N VAL A 191 8.04 2.17 12.01
CA VAL A 191 7.92 3.23 11.00
C VAL A 191 6.48 3.33 10.48
N MET A 192 5.80 2.19 10.28
CA MET A 192 4.40 2.19 9.83
C MET A 192 3.44 2.75 10.90
N LYS A 193 3.71 2.51 12.19
CA LYS A 193 2.97 3.12 13.30
C LYS A 193 3.16 4.64 13.34
N ASP A 194 4.39 5.12 13.22
CA ASP A 194 4.67 6.55 13.16
C ASP A 194 3.94 7.23 12.00
N LEU A 195 3.80 6.56 10.86
CA LEU A 195 3.02 7.04 9.72
C LEU A 195 1.52 7.08 10.04
N ALA A 196 0.97 6.06 10.70
CA ALA A 196 -0.42 6.04 11.15
C ALA A 196 -0.70 7.21 12.11
N ASP A 197 0.14 7.39 13.11
CA ASP A 197 0.04 8.47 14.11
C ASP A 197 0.13 9.85 13.48
N SER A 198 0.85 9.99 12.36
CA SER A 198 0.91 11.24 11.59
C SER A 198 -0.36 11.56 10.79
N GLY A 199 -1.35 10.67 10.78
CA GLY A 199 -2.60 10.80 10.01
C GLY A 199 -2.47 10.46 8.53
N MET A 200 -1.44 9.68 8.14
CA MET A 200 -1.30 9.17 6.78
C MET A 200 -2.41 8.17 6.46
N THR A 201 -3.11 8.37 5.35
CA THR A 201 -4.06 7.35 4.85
C THR A 201 -3.30 6.14 4.35
N MET A 202 -3.63 4.96 4.86
CA MET A 202 -2.91 3.73 4.52
C MET A 202 -3.86 2.56 4.23
N ILE A 203 -3.50 1.74 3.23
CA ILE A 203 -4.06 0.40 3.04
C ILE A 203 -2.92 -0.60 3.15
N VAL A 204 -3.02 -1.52 4.10
CA VAL A 204 -1.94 -2.45 4.45
C VAL A 204 -2.40 -3.89 4.28
N VAL A 205 -1.78 -4.63 3.37
CA VAL A 205 -1.86 -6.09 3.33
C VAL A 205 -0.77 -6.65 4.22
N THR A 206 -1.14 -7.42 5.23
CA THR A 206 -0.17 -7.99 6.18
C THR A 206 -0.67 -9.29 6.79
N HIS A 207 0.25 -10.06 7.37
CA HIS A 207 -0.04 -11.20 8.25
C HIS A 207 0.21 -10.87 9.73
N GLU A 208 0.64 -9.63 10.02
CA GLU A 208 0.95 -9.15 11.37
C GLU A 208 -0.34 -8.75 12.10
N VAL A 209 -1.04 -9.72 12.71
CA VAL A 209 -2.33 -9.48 13.40
C VAL A 209 -2.15 -8.52 14.58
N GLY A 210 -1.01 -8.58 15.29
CA GLY A 210 -0.69 -7.65 16.38
C GLY A 210 -0.64 -6.20 15.91
N PHE A 211 -0.02 -5.94 14.75
CA PHE A 211 0.00 -4.61 14.14
C PHE A 211 -1.42 -4.15 13.75
N ALA A 212 -2.21 -5.04 13.14
CA ALA A 212 -3.59 -4.70 12.78
C ALA A 212 -4.44 -4.30 14.01
N ARG A 213 -4.29 -5.00 15.15
CA ARG A 213 -4.98 -4.65 16.40
C ARG A 213 -4.62 -3.28 16.95
N GLU A 214 -3.37 -2.88 16.77
CA GLU A 214 -2.84 -1.66 17.37
C GLU A 214 -3.15 -0.40 16.54
N VAL A 215 -3.13 -0.51 15.19
CA VAL A 215 -3.17 0.67 14.33
C VAL A 215 -4.38 0.76 13.40
N ALA A 216 -5.12 -0.34 13.18
CA ALA A 216 -6.18 -0.33 12.20
C ALA A 216 -7.43 0.40 12.71
N ASP A 217 -7.88 1.41 11.97
CA ASP A 217 -9.22 1.98 12.11
C ASP A 217 -10.27 1.03 11.52
N GLN A 218 -9.92 0.35 10.41
CA GLN A 218 -10.74 -0.64 9.76
C GLN A 218 -9.93 -1.90 9.44
N VAL A 219 -10.47 -3.06 9.76
CA VAL A 219 -9.99 -4.37 9.33
C VAL A 219 -10.96 -4.95 8.31
N VAL A 220 -10.42 -5.44 7.21
CA VAL A 220 -11.18 -6.10 6.13
C VAL A 220 -10.63 -7.51 5.96
N PHE A 221 -11.49 -8.51 6.20
CA PHE A 221 -11.14 -9.90 5.95
C PHE A 221 -11.61 -10.33 4.57
N MET A 222 -10.66 -10.77 3.73
CA MET A 222 -10.91 -11.23 2.37
C MET A 222 -10.67 -12.72 2.24
N ASP A 223 -11.56 -13.41 1.54
CA ASP A 223 -11.37 -14.81 1.13
C ASP A 223 -12.02 -15.05 -0.23
N ASP A 224 -11.40 -15.90 -1.05
CA ASP A 224 -11.86 -16.28 -2.40
C ASP A 224 -12.37 -15.10 -3.26
N GLY A 225 -11.67 -13.97 -3.20
CA GLY A 225 -11.94 -12.79 -4.04
C GLY A 225 -13.10 -11.91 -3.58
N VAL A 226 -13.65 -12.12 -2.39
CA VAL A 226 -14.71 -11.29 -1.80
C VAL A 226 -14.32 -10.75 -0.43
N ILE A 227 -14.93 -9.65 0.00
CA ILE A 227 -14.88 -9.21 1.38
C ILE A 227 -15.90 -10.02 2.17
N VAL A 228 -15.41 -10.84 3.12
CA VAL A 228 -16.24 -11.71 3.96
C VAL A 228 -16.74 -10.95 5.19
N GLU A 229 -15.86 -10.15 5.80
CA GLU A 229 -16.16 -9.40 7.00
C GLU A 229 -15.33 -8.11 7.05
N ARG A 230 -15.91 -7.04 7.61
CA ARG A 230 -15.20 -5.78 7.85
C ARG A 230 -15.74 -5.09 9.10
N GLY A 231 -14.88 -4.36 9.79
CA GLY A 231 -15.22 -3.63 11.02
C GLY A 231 -13.95 -3.14 11.70
N THR A 232 -14.05 -2.80 12.97
CA THR A 232 -12.89 -2.51 13.81
C THR A 232 -12.05 -3.78 14.07
N ALA A 233 -10.82 -3.62 14.55
CA ALA A 233 -9.99 -4.77 14.92
C ALA A 233 -10.69 -5.65 15.99
N ALA A 234 -11.35 -5.04 16.97
CA ALA A 234 -12.10 -5.77 18.00
C ALA A 234 -13.27 -6.59 17.43
N GLU A 235 -13.97 -6.10 16.41
CA GLU A 235 -15.08 -6.80 15.76
C GLU A 235 -14.59 -7.94 14.88
N VAL A 236 -13.59 -7.72 14.04
CA VAL A 236 -13.16 -8.69 13.01
C VAL A 236 -12.14 -9.69 13.54
N ILE A 237 -11.20 -9.25 14.42
CA ILE A 237 -10.13 -10.12 14.92
C ILE A 237 -10.51 -10.80 16.23
N ASP A 238 -11.07 -10.04 17.20
CA ASP A 238 -11.31 -10.56 18.54
C ASP A 238 -12.70 -11.18 18.70
N ASN A 239 -13.68 -10.71 17.91
CA ASN A 239 -15.06 -11.22 17.96
C ASN A 239 -15.66 -11.42 16.56
N PRO A 240 -15.02 -12.21 15.66
CA PRO A 240 -15.51 -12.43 14.30
C PRO A 240 -16.90 -13.07 14.28
N GLN A 241 -17.75 -12.59 13.38
CA GLN A 241 -19.13 -13.09 13.24
C GLN A 241 -19.24 -14.17 12.17
N GLN A 242 -18.46 -14.07 11.12
CA GLN A 242 -18.48 -15.01 10.01
C GLN A 242 -17.67 -16.28 10.34
N ASP A 243 -18.22 -17.46 10.07
CA ASP A 243 -17.56 -18.73 10.39
C ASP A 243 -16.20 -18.84 9.69
N ARG A 244 -16.11 -18.36 8.46
CA ARG A 244 -14.85 -18.37 7.70
C ARG A 244 -13.76 -17.49 8.34
N THR A 245 -14.14 -16.34 8.91
CA THR A 245 -13.25 -15.46 9.66
C THR A 245 -12.78 -16.13 10.95
N LYS A 246 -13.71 -16.78 11.69
CA LYS A 246 -13.39 -17.55 12.91
C LYS A 246 -12.38 -18.66 12.62
N ASP A 247 -12.63 -19.45 11.57
CA ASP A 247 -11.77 -20.55 11.17
C ASP A 247 -10.34 -20.08 10.79
N PHE A 248 -10.23 -18.89 10.21
CA PHE A 248 -8.95 -18.30 9.88
C PHE A 248 -8.19 -17.88 11.13
N PHE A 249 -8.81 -17.09 12.01
CA PHE A 249 -8.13 -16.60 13.21
C PHE A 249 -7.82 -17.71 14.22
N ALA A 250 -8.64 -18.74 14.33
CA ALA A 250 -8.34 -19.93 15.16
C ALA A 250 -7.07 -20.68 14.74
N LYS A 251 -6.56 -20.47 13.52
CA LYS A 251 -5.32 -21.08 13.01
C LYS A 251 -4.11 -20.14 13.08
N VAL A 252 -4.34 -18.85 13.21
CA VAL A 252 -3.29 -17.82 13.14
C VAL A 252 -2.96 -17.26 14.51
N LEU A 253 -3.91 -17.29 15.44
CA LEU A 253 -3.78 -16.88 16.85
C LEU A 253 -3.56 -18.11 17.75
#